data_f16a5757bd821afa62ae14c3f9a78463
#
_entry.id   f16a5757bd821afa62ae14c3f9a78463
#
_cell.length_a   1.000
_cell.length_b   1.000
_cell.length_c   1.000
_cell.angle_alpha   90.00
_cell.angle_beta   90.00
_cell.angle_gamma   90.00
#
_symmetry.space_group_name_H-M   'P 1'
#
loop_
_entity.id
_entity.type
_entity.pdbx_description
1 polymer ?
#
loop_
_entity_poly.entity_id
_entity_poly.type
_entity_poly.pdbx_seq_one_letter_code
_entity_poly.pdbx_strand_id
1 'polypeptide(L)'
;PTRSPSIGRSDEAFRAGRPKRATPCRGEHGGMTTATARPQPTRRRPEWLVPAGLIALSLVPIVAGSARLTQLTTGATVTAENARFFDSPIPVVAHIIGSSVFLVLGALQFSPSLRRRRWHRIAGRVVAPAGLVSALSALWMTLFYDMPAAVTGPGLAAVRVVLGTAMASAIVVAFVAIRRGDVRTHSAWMTRAYAIGMGAGTQVLVFMPYTLVIGTPAPFTHTLLMTAGWVINLVIAEVVIRRRARAGRSRRGAPMAATGARLS
;
A
#
# COMPACT_ATOMS: atom_id res chain seq x y z
N PRO A 1 39.70 5.27 -60.99
CA PRO A 1 40.99 5.80 -61.14
C PRO A 1 41.38 6.76 -60.07
N THR A 2 42.50 6.49 -59.60
CA THR A 2 43.66 7.23 -59.11
C THR A 2 43.60 7.75 -57.70
N ARG A 3 44.23 7.01 -56.83
CA ARG A 3 45.58 7.13 -56.23
C ARG A 3 45.80 8.30 -55.28
N SER A 4 46.21 7.88 -54.10
CA SER A 4 46.97 8.58 -53.05
C SER A 4 48.16 9.39 -53.60
N PRO A 5 48.87 10.23 -52.84
CA PRO A 5 49.82 9.69 -51.86
C PRO A 5 50.02 10.47 -50.54
N SER A 6 50.64 9.72 -49.61
CA SER A 6 51.36 10.03 -48.38
C SER A 6 52.44 11.11 -48.51
N ILE A 7 52.73 11.81 -47.38
CA ILE A 7 54.01 12.34 -46.89
C ILE A 7 53.76 12.77 -45.48
N GLY A 8 54.32 12.36 -44.33
CA GLY A 8 55.65 11.95 -44.00
C GLY A 8 56.53 13.10 -43.50
N ARG A 9 56.87 13.07 -42.19
CA ARG A 9 58.01 13.66 -41.48
C ARG A 9 57.61 14.48 -40.26
N SER A 10 57.98 13.97 -39.10
CA SER A 10 59.24 14.19 -38.33
C SER A 10 59.36 15.66 -37.86
N ASP A 11 59.45 15.84 -36.58
CA ASP A 11 60.61 16.37 -35.87
C ASP A 11 60.19 16.49 -34.36
N GLU A 12 60.80 15.78 -33.58
CA GLU A 12 61.80 15.94 -32.53
C GLU A 12 61.97 17.35 -31.95
N ALA A 13 62.02 17.29 -30.63
CA ALA A 13 62.80 18.19 -29.73
C ALA A 13 62.23 19.56 -29.41
N PHE A 14 61.60 19.66 -28.23
CA PHE A 14 61.98 20.73 -27.32
C PHE A 14 61.84 20.30 -25.85
N ARG A 15 62.92 19.74 -25.29
CA ARG A 15 63.14 19.65 -23.84
C ARG A 15 63.64 20.99 -23.39
N ALA A 16 62.84 21.74 -22.64
CA ALA A 16 63.32 22.88 -21.86
C ALA A 16 62.56 23.00 -20.54
N GLY A 17 63.30 22.81 -19.46
CA GLY A 17 63.23 23.57 -18.21
C GLY A 17 61.93 23.54 -17.41
N ARG A 18 61.75 22.55 -16.52
CA ARG A 18 60.86 22.71 -15.38
C ARG A 18 61.56 23.57 -14.31
N PRO A 19 61.03 24.74 -13.88
CA PRO A 19 61.52 25.43 -12.71
C PRO A 19 61.15 24.64 -11.44
N LYS A 20 62.11 24.48 -10.54
CA LYS A 20 61.99 23.90 -9.19
C LYS A 20 60.97 24.71 -8.41
N ARG A 21 59.85 24.09 -8.01
CA ARG A 21 58.89 24.68 -7.07
C ARG A 21 59.55 24.80 -5.70
N ALA A 22 59.64 26.02 -5.22
CA ALA A 22 59.98 26.34 -3.85
C ALA A 22 58.97 25.73 -2.89
N THR A 23 59.47 25.08 -1.84
CA THR A 23 58.70 24.60 -0.67
C THR A 23 58.18 25.80 0.13
N PRO A 24 56.87 25.91 0.33
CA PRO A 24 56.37 26.89 1.29
C PRO A 24 56.45 26.32 2.73
N CYS A 25 56.93 27.17 3.63
CA CYS A 25 57.05 26.95 5.03
C CYS A 25 55.76 26.48 5.66
N ARG A 26 55.93 25.46 6.51
CA ARG A 26 54.92 24.90 7.41
C ARG A 26 54.53 25.92 8.48
N GLY A 27 53.43 26.64 8.25
CA GLY A 27 52.77 27.42 9.32
C GLY A 27 51.85 26.47 10.08
N GLU A 28 52.19 26.18 11.34
CA GLU A 28 51.30 25.53 12.31
C GLU A 28 50.20 26.51 12.68
N HIS A 29 49.05 26.40 11.98
CA HIS A 29 47.82 26.94 12.53
C HIS A 29 46.99 25.76 13.05
N GLY A 30 46.88 25.70 14.40
CA GLY A 30 45.97 24.83 15.13
C GLY A 30 44.53 25.07 14.68
N GLY A 31 44.13 24.43 13.58
CA GLY A 31 42.75 24.35 13.13
C GLY A 31 42.04 23.28 13.94
N MET A 32 41.18 23.73 14.84
CA MET A 32 40.22 22.90 15.53
C MET A 32 39.33 22.21 14.45
N THR A 33 39.72 21.00 14.08
CA THR A 33 38.90 20.15 13.18
C THR A 33 37.61 19.80 13.91
N THR A 34 36.57 20.58 13.68
CA THR A 34 35.19 20.13 13.97
C THR A 34 34.97 18.85 13.19
N ALA A 35 35.06 17.72 13.89
CA ALA A 35 34.69 16.43 13.36
C ALA A 35 33.22 16.51 12.97
N THR A 36 32.94 16.70 11.68
CA THR A 36 31.62 16.53 11.11
C THR A 36 31.20 15.08 11.37
N ALA A 37 30.34 14.88 12.36
CA ALA A 37 29.79 13.59 12.69
C ALA A 37 29.17 13.01 11.40
N ARG A 38 29.75 11.92 10.90
CA ARG A 38 29.17 11.16 9.77
C ARG A 38 27.75 10.81 10.13
N PRO A 39 26.76 11.14 9.26
CA PRO A 39 25.39 10.74 9.50
C PRO A 39 25.35 9.21 9.65
N GLN A 40 24.94 8.74 10.82
CA GLN A 40 24.77 7.30 11.04
C GLN A 40 23.76 6.76 10.02
N PRO A 41 24.04 5.62 9.36
CA PRO A 41 23.12 5.02 8.43
C PRO A 41 21.85 4.65 9.20
N THR A 42 20.77 5.38 8.97
CA THR A 42 19.45 5.04 9.50
C THR A 42 19.11 3.65 8.97
N ARG A 43 18.96 2.66 9.85
CA ARG A 43 18.56 1.29 9.53
C ARG A 43 17.24 1.36 8.75
N ARG A 44 17.30 1.25 7.43
CA ARG A 44 16.11 1.18 6.58
C ARG A 44 15.37 -0.10 6.94
N ARG A 45 14.14 0.03 7.42
CA ARG A 45 13.27 -1.14 7.63
C ARG A 45 13.13 -1.88 6.31
N PRO A 46 13.18 -3.23 6.31
CA PRO A 46 13.03 -4.01 5.08
C PRO A 46 11.71 -3.67 4.37
N GLU A 47 11.78 -3.38 3.08
CA GLU A 47 10.62 -2.91 2.28
C GLU A 47 9.48 -3.94 2.18
N TRP A 48 9.78 -5.21 2.46
CA TRP A 48 8.81 -6.31 2.39
C TRP A 48 7.95 -6.47 3.66
N LEU A 49 8.32 -5.85 4.79
CA LEU A 49 7.58 -6.03 6.07
C LEU A 49 6.13 -5.57 5.98
N VAL A 50 5.86 -4.43 5.32
CA VAL A 50 4.47 -3.93 5.18
C VAL A 50 3.64 -4.86 4.31
N PRO A 51 4.03 -5.22 3.08
CA PRO A 51 3.30 -6.20 2.28
C PRO A 51 3.12 -7.54 2.98
N ALA A 52 4.15 -8.07 3.64
CA ALA A 52 4.06 -9.34 4.36
C ALA A 52 3.06 -9.30 5.52
N GLY A 53 3.09 -8.23 6.33
CA GLY A 53 2.13 -8.04 7.41
C GLY A 53 0.68 -7.92 6.90
N LEU A 54 0.47 -7.22 5.79
CA LEU A 54 -0.85 -7.11 5.16
C LEU A 54 -1.32 -8.46 4.59
N ILE A 55 -0.43 -9.23 3.96
CA ILE A 55 -0.75 -10.58 3.47
C ILE A 55 -1.08 -11.50 4.65
N ALA A 56 -0.26 -11.50 5.70
CA ALA A 56 -0.52 -12.30 6.89
C ALA A 56 -1.90 -12.00 7.51
N LEU A 57 -2.25 -10.71 7.59
CA LEU A 57 -3.57 -10.29 8.08
C LEU A 57 -4.71 -10.70 7.14
N SER A 58 -4.44 -10.84 5.84
CA SER A 58 -5.42 -11.30 4.84
C SER A 58 -5.66 -12.81 4.88
N LEU A 59 -4.75 -13.60 5.46
CA LEU A 59 -4.86 -15.06 5.44
C LEU A 59 -6.14 -15.54 6.12
N VAL A 60 -6.54 -14.91 7.24
CA VAL A 60 -7.74 -15.34 7.98
C VAL A 60 -9.01 -15.22 7.12
N PRO A 61 -9.36 -14.06 6.55
CA PRO A 61 -10.54 -13.96 5.70
C PRO A 61 -10.41 -14.82 4.41
N ILE A 62 -9.20 -15.03 3.88
CA ILE A 62 -9.00 -15.90 2.71
C ILE A 62 -9.29 -17.35 3.08
N VAL A 63 -8.76 -17.85 4.19
CA VAL A 63 -9.02 -19.24 4.65
C VAL A 63 -10.51 -19.43 4.95
N ALA A 64 -11.15 -18.49 5.64
CA ALA A 64 -12.58 -18.54 5.90
C ALA A 64 -13.42 -18.53 4.60
N GLY A 65 -13.03 -17.69 3.64
CA GLY A 65 -13.64 -17.66 2.31
C GLY A 65 -13.44 -18.97 1.54
N SER A 66 -12.25 -19.54 1.55
CA SER A 66 -11.93 -20.83 0.92
C SER A 66 -12.78 -21.96 1.51
N ALA A 67 -12.91 -22.01 2.84
CA ALA A 67 -13.78 -22.98 3.51
C ALA A 67 -15.24 -22.82 3.06
N ARG A 68 -15.72 -21.58 2.89
CA ARG A 68 -17.07 -21.32 2.37
C ARG A 68 -17.23 -21.80 0.93
N LEU A 69 -16.26 -21.57 0.06
CA LEU A 69 -16.26 -22.07 -1.31
C LEU A 69 -16.29 -23.61 -1.35
N THR A 70 -15.50 -24.25 -0.50
CA THR A 70 -15.52 -25.73 -0.37
C THR A 70 -16.91 -26.22 0.05
N GLN A 71 -17.54 -25.61 1.04
CA GLN A 71 -18.91 -25.98 1.44
C GLN A 71 -19.92 -25.88 0.30
N LEU A 72 -19.83 -24.83 -0.51
CA LEU A 72 -20.72 -24.64 -1.66
C LEU A 72 -20.47 -25.66 -2.78
N THR A 73 -19.23 -26.06 -3.01
CA THR A 73 -18.87 -26.99 -4.09
C THR A 73 -19.04 -28.46 -3.71
N THR A 74 -18.88 -28.81 -2.44
CA THR A 74 -19.06 -30.21 -1.96
C THR A 74 -20.49 -30.53 -1.56
N GLY A 75 -21.42 -29.57 -1.61
CA GLY A 75 -22.81 -29.81 -1.23
C GLY A 75 -22.96 -30.07 0.28
N ALA A 76 -22.29 -29.27 1.11
CA ALA A 76 -22.43 -29.40 2.56
C ALA A 76 -23.90 -29.27 3.00
N THR A 77 -24.23 -29.88 4.13
CA THR A 77 -25.60 -29.83 4.71
C THR A 77 -26.07 -28.39 4.85
N VAL A 78 -27.23 -28.09 4.29
CA VAL A 78 -27.84 -26.77 4.37
C VAL A 78 -28.43 -26.58 5.78
N THR A 79 -28.04 -25.51 6.46
CA THR A 79 -28.53 -25.11 7.78
C THR A 79 -29.13 -23.72 7.72
N ALA A 80 -29.90 -23.32 8.72
CA ALA A 80 -30.42 -21.95 8.79
C ALA A 80 -29.34 -20.85 8.71
N GLU A 81 -28.12 -21.18 9.12
CA GLU A 81 -26.99 -20.25 9.13
C GLU A 81 -26.32 -20.09 7.76
N ASN A 82 -26.43 -21.11 6.87
CA ASN A 82 -25.74 -21.11 5.58
C ASN A 82 -26.68 -21.12 4.37
N ALA A 83 -27.98 -21.34 4.56
CA ALA A 83 -28.99 -21.47 3.48
C ALA A 83 -28.89 -20.33 2.46
N ARG A 84 -28.80 -19.07 2.90
CA ARG A 84 -28.68 -17.89 2.05
C ARG A 84 -27.53 -17.96 1.02
N PHE A 85 -26.45 -18.70 1.32
CA PHE A 85 -25.33 -18.87 0.42
C PHE A 85 -25.59 -19.94 -0.65
N PHE A 86 -26.46 -20.90 -0.36
CA PHE A 86 -26.91 -21.90 -1.32
C PHE A 86 -28.02 -21.37 -2.20
N ASP A 87 -28.93 -20.56 -1.64
CA ASP A 87 -30.04 -19.94 -2.37
C ASP A 87 -29.54 -18.92 -3.40
N SER A 88 -28.49 -18.19 -3.09
CA SER A 88 -27.89 -17.19 -3.97
C SER A 88 -26.35 -17.20 -3.88
N PRO A 89 -25.66 -18.15 -4.54
CA PRO A 89 -24.21 -18.34 -4.36
C PRO A 89 -23.36 -17.28 -5.07
N ILE A 90 -23.85 -16.67 -6.16
CA ILE A 90 -23.05 -15.76 -6.99
C ILE A 90 -22.45 -14.59 -6.20
N PRO A 91 -23.20 -13.85 -5.35
CA PRO A 91 -22.64 -12.71 -4.62
C PRO A 91 -21.54 -13.10 -3.66
N VAL A 92 -21.69 -14.18 -2.89
CA VAL A 92 -20.68 -14.61 -1.95
C VAL A 92 -19.43 -15.15 -2.66
N VAL A 93 -19.58 -15.89 -3.76
CA VAL A 93 -18.44 -16.35 -4.57
C VAL A 93 -17.70 -15.18 -5.18
N ALA A 94 -18.40 -14.22 -5.79
CA ALA A 94 -17.82 -13.01 -6.35
C ALA A 94 -17.08 -12.18 -5.27
N HIS A 95 -17.69 -12.10 -4.06
CA HIS A 95 -17.07 -11.41 -2.92
C HIS A 95 -15.77 -12.09 -2.49
N ILE A 96 -15.76 -13.40 -2.29
CA ILE A 96 -14.60 -14.14 -1.82
C ILE A 96 -13.45 -14.04 -2.84
N ILE A 97 -13.72 -14.24 -4.11
CA ILE A 97 -12.71 -14.15 -5.17
C ILE A 97 -12.20 -12.70 -5.28
N GLY A 98 -13.12 -11.74 -5.40
CA GLY A 98 -12.79 -10.32 -5.54
C GLY A 98 -11.99 -9.79 -4.36
N SER A 99 -12.42 -10.10 -3.13
CA SER A 99 -11.70 -9.67 -1.91
C SER A 99 -10.33 -10.33 -1.78
N SER A 100 -10.20 -11.63 -2.05
CA SER A 100 -8.90 -12.32 -1.99
C SER A 100 -7.90 -11.72 -2.98
N VAL A 101 -8.30 -11.50 -4.22
CA VAL A 101 -7.46 -10.84 -5.24
C VAL A 101 -7.11 -9.41 -4.82
N PHE A 102 -8.09 -8.63 -4.35
CA PHE A 102 -7.90 -7.26 -3.91
C PHE A 102 -6.92 -7.18 -2.73
N LEU A 103 -7.06 -8.04 -1.72
CA LEU A 103 -6.22 -8.04 -0.53
C LEU A 103 -4.79 -8.47 -0.84
N VAL A 104 -4.58 -9.57 -1.56
CA VAL A 104 -3.24 -10.10 -1.83
C VAL A 104 -2.47 -9.21 -2.80
N LEU A 105 -3.02 -8.94 -3.98
CA LEU A 105 -2.36 -8.10 -4.98
C LEU A 105 -2.28 -6.65 -4.51
N GLY A 106 -3.28 -6.18 -3.75
CA GLY A 106 -3.30 -4.86 -3.14
C GLY A 106 -2.19 -4.67 -2.11
N ALA A 107 -1.91 -5.67 -1.27
CA ALA A 107 -0.79 -5.64 -0.32
C ALA A 107 0.55 -5.39 -1.04
N LEU A 108 0.78 -6.06 -2.15
CA LEU A 108 1.99 -5.92 -2.96
C LEU A 108 2.13 -4.51 -3.57
N GLN A 109 1.02 -3.79 -3.78
CA GLN A 109 1.03 -2.39 -4.26
C GLN A 109 1.67 -1.43 -3.25
N PHE A 110 1.77 -1.80 -1.97
CA PHE A 110 2.44 -0.98 -0.96
C PHE A 110 3.96 -1.13 -0.95
N SER A 111 4.53 -2.09 -1.70
CA SER A 111 5.98 -2.24 -1.83
C SER A 111 6.60 -1.11 -2.66
N PRO A 112 7.58 -0.35 -2.12
CA PRO A 112 8.25 0.72 -2.85
C PRO A 112 8.98 0.24 -4.12
N SER A 113 9.55 -0.96 -4.09
CA SER A 113 10.28 -1.57 -5.21
C SER A 113 9.33 -1.95 -6.36
N LEU A 114 8.14 -2.48 -6.05
CA LEU A 114 7.15 -2.88 -7.05
C LEU A 114 6.41 -1.69 -7.66
N ARG A 115 6.22 -0.60 -6.90
CA ARG A 115 5.56 0.62 -7.39
C ARG A 115 6.24 1.24 -8.60
N ARG A 116 7.55 1.15 -8.71
CA ARG A 116 8.35 1.73 -9.81
C ARG A 116 8.33 0.90 -11.08
N ARG A 117 7.78 -0.32 -11.05
CA ARG A 117 7.79 -1.27 -12.17
C ARG A 117 6.50 -1.22 -12.98
N ARG A 118 6.53 -1.71 -14.20
CA ARG A 118 5.35 -1.94 -15.06
C ARG A 118 4.30 -2.81 -14.33
N TRP A 119 4.75 -3.68 -13.43
CA TRP A 119 3.93 -4.55 -12.59
C TRP A 119 2.82 -3.78 -11.83
N HIS A 120 3.14 -2.64 -11.20
CA HIS A 120 2.16 -1.82 -10.47
C HIS A 120 0.97 -1.41 -11.34
N ARG A 121 1.24 -1.04 -12.59
CA ARG A 121 0.19 -0.64 -13.54
C ARG A 121 -0.64 -1.83 -14.02
N ILE A 122 -0.01 -2.99 -14.27
CA ILE A 122 -0.70 -4.21 -14.71
C ILE A 122 -1.55 -4.75 -13.57
N ALA A 123 -0.97 -4.96 -12.40
CA ALA A 123 -1.69 -5.44 -11.23
C ALA A 123 -2.81 -4.47 -10.79
N GLY A 124 -2.62 -3.16 -10.90
CA GLY A 124 -3.65 -2.16 -10.61
C GLY A 124 -4.90 -2.29 -11.47
N ARG A 125 -4.75 -2.76 -12.73
CA ARG A 125 -5.89 -3.04 -13.63
C ARG A 125 -6.71 -4.25 -13.18
N VAL A 126 -6.15 -5.14 -12.37
CA VAL A 126 -6.84 -6.29 -11.77
C VAL A 126 -7.36 -5.93 -10.38
N VAL A 127 -6.55 -5.26 -9.58
CA VAL A 127 -6.87 -4.89 -8.19
C VAL A 127 -8.10 -3.97 -8.12
N ALA A 128 -8.19 -2.95 -8.98
CA ALA A 128 -9.30 -2.00 -8.90
C ALA A 128 -10.67 -2.66 -9.23
N PRO A 129 -10.85 -3.40 -10.33
CA PRO A 129 -12.12 -4.09 -10.57
C PRO A 129 -12.39 -5.19 -9.53
N ALA A 130 -11.38 -5.94 -9.06
CA ALA A 130 -11.56 -6.92 -8.00
C ALA A 130 -12.07 -6.28 -6.69
N GLY A 131 -11.53 -5.13 -6.31
CA GLY A 131 -12.02 -4.36 -5.16
C GLY A 131 -13.45 -3.84 -5.37
N LEU A 132 -13.80 -3.42 -6.58
CA LEU A 132 -15.16 -2.99 -6.91
C LEU A 132 -16.15 -4.16 -6.83
N VAL A 133 -15.80 -5.30 -7.40
CA VAL A 133 -16.60 -6.53 -7.28
C VAL A 133 -16.79 -6.91 -5.82
N SER A 134 -15.73 -6.87 -5.01
CA SER A 134 -15.82 -7.15 -3.58
C SER A 134 -16.76 -6.18 -2.85
N ALA A 135 -16.65 -4.87 -3.12
CA ALA A 135 -17.49 -3.86 -2.47
C ALA A 135 -18.97 -4.00 -2.88
N LEU A 136 -19.24 -4.16 -4.17
CA LEU A 136 -20.62 -4.26 -4.70
C LEU A 136 -21.29 -5.57 -4.28
N SER A 137 -20.57 -6.69 -4.28
CA SER A 137 -21.11 -7.97 -3.79
C SER A 137 -21.36 -7.93 -2.28
N ALA A 138 -20.51 -7.27 -1.48
CA ALA A 138 -20.75 -7.07 -0.06
C ALA A 138 -22.00 -6.21 0.20
N LEU A 139 -22.19 -5.15 -0.58
CA LEU A 139 -23.41 -4.32 -0.52
C LEU A 139 -24.65 -5.16 -0.87
N TRP A 140 -24.58 -5.92 -1.95
CA TRP A 140 -25.67 -6.79 -2.36
C TRP A 140 -26.03 -7.79 -1.25
N MET A 141 -25.04 -8.50 -0.71
CA MET A 141 -25.25 -9.44 0.41
C MET A 141 -25.83 -8.76 1.66
N THR A 142 -25.41 -7.54 1.95
CA THR A 142 -25.93 -6.79 3.12
C THR A 142 -27.39 -6.41 2.94
N LEU A 143 -27.85 -6.13 1.72
CA LEU A 143 -29.19 -5.65 1.42
C LEU A 143 -30.19 -6.79 1.14
N PHE A 144 -29.72 -7.92 0.60
CA PHE A 144 -30.60 -8.95 0.06
C PHE A 144 -30.46 -10.33 0.72
N TYR A 145 -29.40 -10.59 1.49
CA TYR A 145 -29.34 -11.81 2.26
C TYR A 145 -30.14 -11.69 3.56
N ASP A 146 -30.88 -12.74 3.88
CA ASP A 146 -31.46 -12.89 5.20
C ASP A 146 -30.36 -13.22 6.20
N MET A 147 -29.99 -12.22 7.00
CA MET A 147 -28.88 -12.28 7.95
C MET A 147 -29.40 -12.67 9.33
N PRO A 148 -28.92 -13.79 9.93
CA PRO A 148 -29.34 -14.18 11.28
C PRO A 148 -29.12 -13.05 12.28
N ALA A 149 -30.10 -12.82 13.14
CA ALA A 149 -30.07 -11.76 14.16
C ALA A 149 -28.84 -11.85 15.08
N ALA A 150 -28.34 -13.06 15.32
CA ALA A 150 -27.14 -13.30 16.13
C ALA A 150 -25.86 -12.68 15.57
N VAL A 151 -25.76 -12.54 14.24
CA VAL A 151 -24.59 -11.96 13.54
C VAL A 151 -24.86 -10.58 12.96
N THR A 152 -26.09 -10.06 13.14
CA THR A 152 -26.51 -8.75 12.66
C THR A 152 -26.94 -7.91 13.87
N GLY A 153 -25.95 -7.38 14.60
CA GLY A 153 -26.28 -6.47 15.69
C GLY A 153 -26.94 -5.18 15.17
N PRO A 154 -27.61 -4.43 16.07
CA PRO A 154 -28.27 -3.17 15.72
C PRO A 154 -27.28 -2.22 15.00
N GLY A 155 -27.69 -1.69 13.86
CA GLY A 155 -26.88 -0.73 13.09
C GLY A 155 -25.73 -1.32 12.28
N LEU A 156 -25.37 -2.61 12.41
CA LEU A 156 -24.24 -3.20 11.66
C LEU A 156 -24.51 -3.21 10.16
N ALA A 157 -25.75 -3.43 9.73
CA ALA A 157 -26.13 -3.34 8.33
C ALA A 157 -25.88 -1.92 7.77
N ALA A 158 -26.27 -0.89 8.52
CA ALA A 158 -26.00 0.50 8.13
C ALA A 158 -24.50 0.79 8.01
N VAL A 159 -23.69 0.32 8.97
CA VAL A 159 -22.22 0.45 8.92
C VAL A 159 -21.66 -0.24 7.67
N ARG A 160 -22.12 -1.46 7.34
CA ARG A 160 -21.69 -2.18 6.15
C ARG A 160 -22.07 -1.45 4.86
N VAL A 161 -23.28 -0.89 4.79
CA VAL A 161 -23.71 -0.10 3.63
C VAL A 161 -22.86 1.14 3.47
N VAL A 162 -22.63 1.90 4.54
CA VAL A 162 -21.78 3.11 4.51
C VAL A 162 -20.36 2.76 4.07
N LEU A 163 -19.75 1.74 4.66
CA LEU A 163 -18.36 1.38 4.32
C LEU A 163 -18.23 0.73 2.95
N GLY A 164 -19.18 -0.11 2.54
CA GLY A 164 -19.20 -0.68 1.20
C GLY A 164 -19.32 0.40 0.10
N THR A 165 -20.24 1.34 0.31
CA THR A 165 -20.39 2.50 -0.59
C THR A 165 -19.14 3.39 -0.59
N ALA A 166 -18.56 3.66 0.60
CA ALA A 166 -17.31 4.42 0.71
C ALA A 166 -16.14 3.71 0.01
N MET A 167 -16.04 2.40 0.10
CA MET A 167 -15.00 1.63 -0.60
C MET A 167 -15.18 1.70 -2.12
N ALA A 168 -16.38 1.47 -2.63
CA ALA A 168 -16.67 1.57 -4.06
C ALA A 168 -16.38 2.97 -4.59
N SER A 169 -16.87 4.01 -3.91
CA SER A 169 -16.61 5.41 -4.26
C SER A 169 -15.12 5.76 -4.22
N ALA A 170 -14.39 5.28 -3.21
CA ALA A 170 -12.96 5.51 -3.09
C ALA A 170 -12.18 4.92 -4.27
N ILE A 171 -12.54 3.72 -4.74
CA ILE A 171 -11.92 3.09 -5.91
C ILE A 171 -12.23 3.90 -7.18
N VAL A 172 -13.47 4.34 -7.37
CA VAL A 172 -13.87 5.15 -8.53
C VAL A 172 -13.13 6.49 -8.53
N VAL A 173 -13.09 7.21 -7.40
CA VAL A 173 -12.35 8.47 -7.28
C VAL A 173 -10.86 8.27 -7.54
N ALA A 174 -10.27 7.20 -7.01
CA ALA A 174 -8.87 6.86 -7.26
C ALA A 174 -8.62 6.58 -8.75
N PHE A 175 -9.53 5.88 -9.41
CA PHE A 175 -9.43 5.60 -10.84
C PHE A 175 -9.52 6.89 -11.68
N VAL A 176 -10.48 7.75 -11.39
CA VAL A 176 -10.60 9.06 -12.08
C VAL A 176 -9.36 9.92 -11.83
N ALA A 177 -8.84 9.95 -10.61
CA ALA A 177 -7.63 10.71 -10.27
C ALA A 177 -6.42 10.25 -11.08
N ILE A 178 -6.20 8.93 -11.20
CA ILE A 178 -5.05 8.43 -11.97
C ILE A 178 -5.21 8.69 -13.47
N ARG A 179 -6.42 8.66 -14.01
CA ARG A 179 -6.71 9.05 -15.39
C ARG A 179 -6.38 10.51 -15.68
N ARG A 180 -6.50 11.37 -14.67
CA ARG A 180 -6.14 12.81 -14.72
C ARG A 180 -4.68 13.07 -14.37
N GLY A 181 -3.87 12.03 -14.11
CA GLY A 181 -2.45 12.18 -13.72
C GLY A 181 -2.24 12.55 -12.24
N ASP A 182 -3.30 12.68 -11.44
CA ASP A 182 -3.18 12.98 -10.02
C ASP A 182 -2.86 11.73 -9.19
N VAL A 183 -1.57 11.39 -9.16
CA VAL A 183 -1.04 10.25 -8.41
C VAL A 183 -1.25 10.40 -6.89
N ARG A 184 -1.31 11.64 -6.38
CA ARG A 184 -1.48 11.89 -4.94
C ARG A 184 -2.87 11.49 -4.48
N THR A 185 -3.88 12.02 -5.14
CA THR A 185 -5.29 11.71 -4.88
C THR A 185 -5.55 10.21 -5.12
N HIS A 186 -5.04 9.65 -6.22
CA HIS A 186 -5.11 8.21 -6.47
C HIS A 186 -4.56 7.39 -5.30
N SER A 187 -3.33 7.68 -4.86
CA SER A 187 -2.70 6.94 -3.76
C SER A 187 -3.48 7.06 -2.44
N ALA A 188 -4.01 8.25 -2.14
CA ALA A 188 -4.78 8.48 -0.93
C ALA A 188 -6.09 7.67 -0.93
N TRP A 189 -6.85 7.74 -2.01
CA TRP A 189 -8.13 7.04 -2.11
C TRP A 189 -7.98 5.52 -2.21
N MET A 190 -6.97 5.00 -2.93
CA MET A 190 -6.68 3.56 -2.92
C MET A 190 -6.23 3.06 -1.54
N THR A 191 -5.53 3.89 -0.77
CA THR A 191 -5.16 3.54 0.61
C THR A 191 -6.40 3.43 1.51
N ARG A 192 -7.38 4.33 1.38
CA ARG A 192 -8.67 4.26 2.10
C ARG A 192 -9.48 3.03 1.70
N ALA A 193 -9.62 2.79 0.39
CA ALA A 193 -10.32 1.62 -0.11
C ALA A 193 -9.70 0.32 0.41
N TYR A 194 -8.37 0.23 0.40
CA TYR A 194 -7.65 -0.94 0.91
C TYR A 194 -7.84 -1.11 2.43
N ALA A 195 -7.84 -0.02 3.19
CA ALA A 195 -8.09 -0.03 4.63
C ALA A 195 -9.49 -0.59 4.98
N ILE A 196 -10.51 -0.20 4.19
CA ILE A 196 -11.87 -0.74 4.35
C ILE A 196 -11.88 -2.24 4.01
N GLY A 197 -11.31 -2.65 2.88
CA GLY A 197 -11.25 -4.05 2.47
C GLY A 197 -10.49 -4.94 3.47
N MET A 198 -9.47 -4.41 4.15
CA MET A 198 -8.71 -5.12 5.19
C MET A 198 -9.52 -5.29 6.50
N GLY A 199 -10.71 -4.73 6.60
CA GLY A 199 -11.55 -4.79 7.80
C GLY A 199 -11.67 -6.19 8.38
N ALA A 200 -12.01 -7.18 7.54
CA ALA A 200 -12.20 -8.56 7.97
C ALA A 200 -10.98 -9.17 8.68
N GLY A 201 -9.76 -8.87 8.22
CA GLY A 201 -8.53 -9.32 8.86
C GLY A 201 -8.34 -8.69 10.25
N THR A 202 -8.55 -7.38 10.36
CA THR A 202 -8.41 -6.66 11.64
C THR A 202 -9.53 -7.00 12.61
N GLN A 203 -10.74 -7.26 12.13
CA GLN A 203 -11.85 -7.71 12.95
C GLN A 203 -11.52 -8.98 13.73
N VAL A 204 -10.84 -9.94 13.13
CA VAL A 204 -10.41 -11.15 13.85
C VAL A 204 -9.49 -10.82 15.01
N LEU A 205 -8.55 -9.88 14.84
CA LEU A 205 -7.65 -9.45 15.92
C LEU A 205 -8.40 -8.75 17.07
N VAL A 206 -9.54 -8.11 16.79
CA VAL A 206 -10.38 -7.46 17.79
C VAL A 206 -11.31 -8.47 18.45
N PHE A 207 -11.88 -9.40 17.68
CA PHE A 207 -12.84 -10.39 18.16
C PHE A 207 -12.20 -11.50 19.01
N MET A 208 -11.05 -12.03 18.53
CA MET A 208 -10.44 -13.20 19.16
C MET A 208 -10.09 -12.97 20.64
N PRO A 209 -9.44 -11.87 21.05
CA PRO A 209 -9.18 -11.63 22.48
C PRO A 209 -10.46 -11.51 23.28
N TYR A 210 -11.49 -10.85 22.76
CA TYR A 210 -12.77 -10.70 23.44
C TYR A 210 -13.44 -12.06 23.66
N THR A 211 -13.54 -12.88 22.60
CA THR A 211 -14.19 -14.21 22.67
C THR A 211 -13.45 -15.19 23.58
N LEU A 212 -12.12 -15.12 23.62
CA LEU A 212 -11.30 -16.00 24.46
C LEU A 212 -11.42 -15.66 25.96
N VAL A 213 -11.54 -14.37 26.29
CA VAL A 213 -11.55 -13.91 27.69
C VAL A 213 -12.97 -13.78 28.26
N ILE A 214 -13.91 -13.30 27.45
CA ILE A 214 -15.26 -12.91 27.90
C ILE A 214 -16.33 -13.88 27.38
N GLY A 215 -16.11 -14.48 26.19
CA GLY A 215 -17.06 -15.38 25.54
C GLY A 215 -17.81 -14.72 24.38
N THR A 216 -18.97 -15.26 24.02
CA THR A 216 -19.75 -14.78 22.87
C THR A 216 -20.28 -13.37 23.12
N PRO A 217 -19.98 -12.39 22.24
CA PRO A 217 -20.42 -11.01 22.44
C PRO A 217 -21.94 -10.87 22.24
N ALA A 218 -22.57 -10.07 23.07
CA ALA A 218 -23.95 -9.61 22.84
C ALA A 218 -24.06 -8.85 21.50
N PRO A 219 -25.25 -8.77 20.87
CA PRO A 219 -25.43 -8.17 19.54
C PRO A 219 -24.90 -6.75 19.41
N PHE A 220 -25.03 -5.92 20.41
CA PHE A 220 -24.49 -4.56 20.41
C PHE A 220 -22.95 -4.56 20.46
N THR A 221 -22.37 -5.38 21.35
CA THR A 221 -20.91 -5.55 21.47
C THR A 221 -20.33 -6.11 20.17
N HIS A 222 -21.04 -7.05 19.53
CA HIS A 222 -20.67 -7.57 18.21
C HIS A 222 -20.55 -6.45 17.18
N THR A 223 -21.54 -5.55 17.11
CA THR A 223 -21.50 -4.38 16.21
C THR A 223 -20.32 -3.47 16.51
N LEU A 224 -20.03 -3.19 17.79
CA LEU A 224 -18.89 -2.36 18.19
C LEU A 224 -17.55 -2.99 17.77
N LEU A 225 -17.35 -4.27 18.04
CA LEU A 225 -16.11 -4.97 17.71
C LEU A 225 -15.89 -5.01 16.18
N MET A 226 -16.95 -5.29 15.40
CA MET A 226 -16.90 -5.24 13.94
C MET A 226 -16.53 -3.84 13.44
N THR A 227 -17.17 -2.81 13.96
CA THR A 227 -16.93 -1.42 13.59
C THR A 227 -15.52 -0.97 13.97
N ALA A 228 -15.03 -1.38 15.14
CA ALA A 228 -13.68 -1.06 15.62
C ALA A 228 -12.60 -1.53 14.64
N GLY A 229 -12.74 -2.73 14.05
CA GLY A 229 -11.79 -3.23 13.06
C GLY A 229 -11.64 -2.29 11.85
N TRP A 230 -12.74 -1.75 11.34
CA TRP A 230 -12.69 -0.77 10.23
C TRP A 230 -12.15 0.58 10.67
N VAL A 231 -12.56 1.08 11.85
CA VAL A 231 -12.10 2.37 12.38
C VAL A 231 -10.58 2.35 12.58
N ILE A 232 -10.03 1.29 13.17
CA ILE A 232 -8.58 1.13 13.35
C ILE A 232 -7.85 1.25 12.00
N ASN A 233 -8.31 0.53 10.99
CA ASN A 233 -7.69 0.56 9.67
C ASN A 233 -7.78 1.94 9.00
N LEU A 234 -8.92 2.61 9.10
CA LEU A 234 -9.11 3.94 8.53
C LEU A 234 -8.25 4.98 9.24
N VAL A 235 -8.12 4.92 10.56
CA VAL A 235 -7.21 5.80 11.32
C VAL A 235 -5.76 5.58 10.88
N ILE A 236 -5.31 4.33 10.77
CA ILE A 236 -3.96 4.01 10.28
C ILE A 236 -3.77 4.56 8.86
N ALA A 237 -4.74 4.38 7.98
CA ALA A 237 -4.69 4.89 6.62
C ALA A 237 -4.55 6.42 6.59
N GLU A 238 -5.37 7.15 7.36
CA GLU A 238 -5.30 8.62 7.43
C GLU A 238 -3.96 9.11 7.99
N VAL A 239 -3.43 8.47 9.03
CA VAL A 239 -2.11 8.80 9.56
C VAL A 239 -1.03 8.61 8.49
N VAL A 240 -1.06 7.52 7.75
CA VAL A 240 -0.10 7.24 6.67
C VAL A 240 -0.23 8.26 5.54
N ILE A 241 -1.45 8.59 5.11
CA ILE A 241 -1.72 9.58 4.05
C ILE A 241 -1.20 10.96 4.47
N ARG A 242 -1.52 11.41 5.68
CA ARG A 242 -1.07 12.71 6.22
C ARG A 242 0.44 12.79 6.35
N ARG A 243 1.10 11.74 6.85
CA ARG A 243 2.57 11.68 6.95
C ARG A 243 3.23 11.78 5.57
N ARG A 244 2.71 11.07 4.56
CA ARG A 244 3.21 11.16 3.18
C ARG A 244 3.03 12.55 2.57
N ALA A 245 1.89 13.20 2.84
CA ALA A 245 1.62 14.56 2.38
C ALA A 245 2.58 15.59 2.99
N ARG A 246 2.88 15.48 4.30
CA ARG A 246 3.84 16.35 5.00
C ARG A 246 5.25 16.18 4.47
N ALA A 247 5.73 14.95 4.31
CA ALA A 247 7.06 14.66 3.76
C ALA A 247 7.23 15.18 2.32
N GLY A 248 6.18 15.16 1.52
CA GLY A 248 6.22 15.73 0.16
C GLY A 248 6.28 17.26 0.13
N ARG A 249 5.73 17.94 1.14
CA ARG A 249 5.82 19.41 1.29
C ARG A 249 7.20 19.84 1.74
N SER A 250 7.78 19.19 2.75
CA SER A 250 9.13 19.48 3.26
C SER A 250 10.19 19.39 2.16
N ARG A 251 10.10 18.40 1.25
CA ARG A 251 11.05 18.26 0.14
C ARG A 251 10.91 19.36 -0.94
N ARG A 252 9.74 19.97 -1.08
CA ARG A 252 9.51 21.07 -2.04
C ARG A 252 9.87 22.44 -1.47
N GLY A 253 9.85 22.61 -0.16
CA GLY A 253 10.20 23.85 0.55
C GLY A 253 11.65 23.96 0.96
N ALA A 254 12.50 22.94 0.72
CA ALA A 254 13.94 23.07 0.91
C ALA A 254 14.48 24.02 -0.16
N PRO A 255 15.03 25.20 0.20
CA PRO A 255 15.60 26.13 -0.78
C PRO A 255 16.73 25.40 -1.51
N MET A 256 16.80 25.60 -2.85
CA MET A 256 18.00 25.28 -3.64
C MET A 256 19.12 26.17 -3.13
N ALA A 257 19.78 25.72 -2.04
CA ALA A 257 20.93 26.39 -1.51
C ALA A 257 22.07 26.30 -2.56
N ALA A 258 22.30 27.45 -3.22
CA ALA A 258 23.57 27.90 -3.75
C ALA A 258 24.41 26.88 -4.55
N THR A 259 24.04 26.64 -5.78
CA THR A 259 25.02 26.28 -6.84
C THR A 259 25.45 27.56 -7.59
N GLY A 260 25.82 28.61 -6.87
CA GLY A 260 26.15 29.91 -7.41
C GLY A 260 27.36 30.56 -6.77
N ALA A 261 28.43 29.79 -6.45
CA ALA A 261 29.67 30.39 -5.97
C ALA A 261 30.88 29.55 -6.39
N ARG A 262 31.14 29.42 -7.67
CA ARG A 262 32.44 29.11 -8.24
C ARG A 262 32.55 29.61 -9.66
N LEU A 263 32.64 30.90 -9.87
CA LEU A 263 33.24 31.52 -11.04
C LEU A 263 33.71 32.90 -10.58
N SER A 264 34.87 32.98 -9.99
CA SER A 264 35.77 34.16 -9.98
C SER A 264 37.19 33.68 -9.72
#